data_715a02dc9f9a77bac80f75837c935732
#
_entry.id   715a02dc9f9a77bac80f75837c935732
#
_cell.length_a   1.000
_cell.length_b   1.000
_cell.length_c   1.000
_cell.angle_alpha   90.00
_cell.angle_beta   90.00
_cell.angle_gamma   90.00
#
_symmetry.space_group_name_H-M   'P 1'
#
loop_
_entity.id
_entity.type
_entity.pdbx_description
1 polymer ?
#
loop_
_entity_poly.entity_id
_entity_poly.type
_entity_poly.pdbx_seq_one_letter_code
_entity_poly.pdbx_strand_id
1 'polypeptide(L)'
;MTKKEWNEIHQEKLRIYSGILFHNQTFGSGNGETVICYDFSCPEFTRLREKYRLEEIAGTGTDFARAKRLMHYLAPRLHHSSWYDNHVPCNAWDLLAYSLDNPEQGINCLNKAKILAECCLAVGISARRVSIMPYSPYDFDNHVVTEVWLCAVRPLFCCMK
;
A
#
# COMPACT_ATOMS: atom_id res chain seq x y z
N MET A 1 4.25 31.43 -1.22
CA MET A 1 3.92 31.00 0.15
C MET A 1 5.20 30.94 0.97
N THR A 2 5.32 31.71 2.02
CA THR A 2 6.50 31.74 2.90
C THR A 2 6.43 30.57 3.89
N LYS A 3 7.58 30.18 4.46
CA LYS A 3 7.65 29.14 5.51
C LYS A 3 6.76 29.47 6.72
N LYS A 4 6.55 30.76 7.00
CA LYS A 4 5.71 31.24 8.09
C LYS A 4 4.22 30.99 7.79
N GLU A 5 3.76 31.39 6.60
CA GLU A 5 2.37 31.12 6.15
C GLU A 5 2.07 29.64 6.09
N TRP A 6 3.02 28.83 5.63
CA TRP A 6 2.88 27.37 5.60
C TRP A 6 2.71 26.79 7.01
N ASN A 7 3.54 27.25 7.98
CA ASN A 7 3.45 26.80 9.36
C ASN A 7 2.12 27.22 10.02
N GLU A 8 1.63 28.43 9.75
CA GLU A 8 0.35 28.93 10.32
C GLU A 8 -0.83 28.09 9.83
N ILE A 9 -0.89 27.82 8.53
CA ILE A 9 -1.93 26.96 7.93
C ILE A 9 -1.87 25.53 8.49
N HIS A 10 -0.67 25.00 8.71
CA HIS A 10 -0.49 23.66 9.27
C HIS A 10 -0.89 23.60 10.75
N GLN A 11 -0.56 24.61 11.54
CA GLN A 11 -0.95 24.70 12.95
C GLN A 11 -2.49 24.75 13.10
N GLU A 12 -3.19 25.47 12.24
CA GLU A 12 -4.65 25.53 12.27
C GLU A 12 -5.28 24.18 11.87
N LYS A 13 -4.79 23.54 10.80
CA LYS A 13 -5.23 22.20 10.40
C LYS A 13 -4.96 21.17 11.49
N LEU A 14 -3.80 21.21 12.14
CA LEU A 14 -3.49 20.35 13.28
C LEU A 14 -4.50 20.49 14.41
N ARG A 15 -4.87 21.74 14.75
CA ARG A 15 -5.86 21.99 15.81
C ARG A 15 -7.21 21.39 15.47
N ILE A 16 -7.65 21.53 14.21
CA ILE A 16 -8.91 20.96 13.73
C ILE A 16 -8.87 19.43 13.78
N TYR A 17 -7.82 18.82 13.22
CA TYR A 17 -7.70 17.34 13.20
C TYR A 17 -7.51 16.75 14.60
N SER A 18 -6.77 17.41 15.49
CA SER A 18 -6.63 17.01 16.88
C SER A 18 -7.97 17.05 17.60
N GLY A 19 -8.79 18.07 17.35
CA GLY A 19 -10.14 18.18 17.90
C GLY A 19 -11.05 17.06 17.42
N ILE A 20 -11.02 16.73 16.12
CA ILE A 20 -11.81 15.64 15.54
C ILE A 20 -11.37 14.29 16.15
N LEU A 21 -10.06 14.03 16.24
CA LEU A 21 -9.53 12.81 16.85
C LEU A 21 -9.89 12.70 18.32
N PHE A 22 -9.79 13.78 19.07
CA PHE A 22 -10.17 13.80 20.48
C PHE A 22 -11.64 13.48 20.71
N HIS A 23 -12.54 14.01 19.86
CA HIS A 23 -13.99 13.74 19.94
C HIS A 23 -14.35 12.34 19.44
N ASN A 24 -13.49 11.68 18.65
CA ASN A 24 -13.72 10.33 18.12
C ASN A 24 -12.93 9.24 18.86
N GLN A 25 -12.45 9.49 20.08
CA GLN A 25 -11.68 8.51 20.88
C GLN A 25 -12.52 7.37 21.46
N THR A 26 -13.83 7.43 21.39
CA THR A 26 -14.68 6.31 21.75
C THR A 26 -14.70 5.30 20.61
N PHE A 27 -13.67 4.47 20.54
CA PHE A 27 -13.77 3.22 19.80
C PHE A 27 -14.80 2.36 20.54
N GLY A 28 -16.03 2.32 20.05
CA GLY A 28 -16.99 1.33 20.51
C GLY A 28 -16.39 -0.06 20.30
N SER A 29 -16.58 -0.95 21.26
CA SER A 29 -16.29 -2.36 21.05
C SER A 29 -17.14 -2.83 19.87
N GLY A 30 -16.54 -2.82 18.69
CA GLY A 30 -17.18 -3.34 17.48
C GLY A 30 -17.39 -4.83 17.65
N ASN A 31 -18.63 -5.24 17.83
CA ASN A 31 -19.01 -6.65 17.91
C ASN A 31 -19.14 -7.31 16.52
N GLY A 32 -18.64 -6.65 15.48
CA GLY A 32 -18.70 -7.15 14.11
C GLY A 32 -17.34 -7.61 13.63
N GLU A 33 -17.21 -8.90 13.31
CA GLU A 33 -16.09 -9.37 12.50
C GLU A 33 -16.23 -8.77 11.10
N THR A 34 -15.25 -7.97 10.69
CA THR A 34 -15.18 -7.51 9.31
C THR A 34 -14.67 -8.65 8.44
N VAL A 35 -15.55 -9.27 7.68
CA VAL A 35 -15.16 -10.28 6.70
C VAL A 35 -14.72 -9.56 5.44
N ILE A 36 -13.45 -9.73 5.07
CA ILE A 36 -12.92 -9.24 3.79
C ILE A 36 -13.00 -10.38 2.77
N CYS A 37 -13.82 -10.17 1.74
CA CYS A 37 -13.93 -11.11 0.62
C CYS A 37 -13.05 -10.62 -0.53
N TYR A 38 -12.28 -11.54 -1.11
CA TYR A 38 -11.45 -11.28 -2.29
C TYR A 38 -12.02 -12.00 -3.51
N ASP A 39 -12.15 -11.30 -4.62
CA ASP A 39 -12.43 -11.91 -5.92
C ASP A 39 -11.11 -12.07 -6.70
N PHE A 40 -10.52 -13.26 -6.63
CA PHE A 40 -9.30 -13.58 -7.37
C PHE A 40 -9.53 -13.85 -8.85
N SER A 41 -10.80 -13.95 -9.29
CA SER A 41 -11.17 -14.22 -10.69
C SER A 41 -11.29 -12.95 -11.54
N CYS A 42 -11.09 -11.79 -10.93
CA CYS A 42 -11.15 -10.49 -11.60
C CYS A 42 -10.28 -10.48 -12.87
N PRO A 43 -10.83 -10.09 -14.04
CA PRO A 43 -10.11 -10.08 -15.31
C PRO A 43 -8.83 -9.22 -15.28
N GLU A 44 -8.81 -8.15 -14.50
CA GLU A 44 -7.66 -7.28 -14.32
C GLU A 44 -6.49 -8.02 -13.68
N PHE A 45 -6.76 -8.89 -12.70
CA PHE A 45 -5.73 -9.72 -12.08
C PHE A 45 -5.19 -10.77 -13.05
N THR A 46 -6.02 -11.35 -13.89
CA THR A 46 -5.58 -12.27 -14.94
C THR A 46 -4.63 -11.58 -15.90
N ARG A 47 -5.03 -10.41 -16.43
CA ARG A 47 -4.17 -9.63 -17.33
C ARG A 47 -2.86 -9.20 -16.69
N LEU A 48 -2.89 -8.76 -15.42
CA LEU A 48 -1.71 -8.36 -14.67
C LEU A 48 -0.75 -9.54 -14.49
N ARG A 49 -1.28 -10.69 -14.07
CA ARG A 49 -0.54 -11.94 -13.88
C ARG A 49 0.16 -12.41 -15.15
N GLU A 50 -0.54 -12.40 -16.28
CA GLU A 50 -0.01 -12.83 -17.58
C GLU A 50 1.07 -11.86 -18.10
N LYS A 51 0.76 -10.56 -18.12
CA LYS A 51 1.70 -9.53 -18.63
C LYS A 51 3.06 -9.57 -17.94
N TYR A 52 3.06 -9.69 -16.61
CA TYR A 52 4.27 -9.64 -15.81
C TYR A 52 4.78 -11.01 -15.35
N ARG A 53 4.17 -12.10 -15.83
CA ARG A 53 4.53 -13.49 -15.51
C ARG A 53 4.61 -13.74 -13.99
N LEU A 54 3.64 -13.19 -13.25
CA LEU A 54 3.69 -13.14 -11.77
C LEU A 54 3.71 -14.52 -11.13
N GLU A 55 3.09 -15.55 -11.75
CA GLU A 55 3.14 -16.94 -11.25
C GLU A 55 4.56 -17.51 -11.29
N GLU A 56 5.32 -17.21 -12.32
CA GLU A 56 6.70 -17.68 -12.43
C GLU A 56 7.59 -16.99 -11.39
N ILE A 57 7.39 -15.71 -11.17
CA ILE A 57 8.12 -14.93 -10.15
C ILE A 57 7.75 -15.40 -8.74
N ALA A 58 6.45 -15.58 -8.47
CA ALA A 58 5.96 -16.07 -7.20
C ALA A 58 6.42 -17.53 -6.94
N GLY A 59 6.44 -18.36 -7.98
CA GLY A 59 6.84 -19.75 -7.90
C GLY A 59 5.94 -20.58 -6.99
N THR A 60 6.45 -21.71 -6.51
CA THR A 60 5.75 -22.62 -5.61
C THR A 60 6.12 -22.41 -4.14
N GLY A 61 5.31 -22.95 -3.23
CA GLY A 61 5.55 -22.92 -1.79
C GLY A 61 4.45 -22.19 -1.02
N THR A 62 4.75 -21.79 0.21
CA THR A 62 3.80 -21.08 1.07
C THR A 62 3.51 -19.68 0.54
N ASP A 63 2.33 -19.13 0.86
CA ASP A 63 1.95 -17.76 0.47
C ASP A 63 2.98 -16.72 0.93
N PHE A 64 3.57 -16.93 2.11
CA PHE A 64 4.67 -16.08 2.57
C PHE A 64 5.88 -16.10 1.64
N ALA A 65 6.32 -17.31 1.25
CA ALA A 65 7.48 -17.45 0.37
C ALA A 65 7.20 -16.85 -1.02
N ARG A 66 5.99 -17.03 -1.53
CA ARG A 66 5.53 -16.50 -2.82
C ARG A 66 5.44 -14.96 -2.78
N ALA A 67 4.80 -14.40 -1.75
CA ALA A 67 4.71 -12.95 -1.56
C ALA A 67 6.09 -12.30 -1.38
N LYS A 68 6.99 -12.95 -0.64
CA LYS A 68 8.37 -12.50 -0.46
C LYS A 68 9.13 -12.44 -1.79
N ARG A 69 8.97 -13.44 -2.67
CA ARG A 69 9.60 -13.41 -4.01
C ARG A 69 9.06 -12.28 -4.88
N LEU A 70 7.73 -12.04 -4.87
CA LEU A 70 7.12 -10.89 -5.55
C LEU A 70 7.70 -9.58 -5.03
N MET A 71 7.80 -9.41 -3.71
CA MET A 71 8.38 -8.22 -3.09
C MET A 71 9.85 -8.02 -3.53
N HIS A 72 10.67 -9.06 -3.47
CA HIS A 72 12.08 -8.99 -3.90
C HIS A 72 12.25 -8.71 -5.39
N TYR A 73 11.30 -9.13 -6.22
CA TYR A 73 11.30 -8.83 -7.64
C TYR A 73 10.92 -7.38 -7.90
N LEU A 74 9.89 -6.86 -7.22
CA LEU A 74 9.35 -5.53 -7.43
C LEU A 74 10.22 -4.43 -6.80
N ALA A 75 10.72 -4.64 -5.58
CA ALA A 75 11.40 -3.61 -4.80
C ALA A 75 12.55 -2.90 -5.55
N PRO A 76 13.48 -3.58 -6.22
CA PRO A 76 14.57 -2.93 -6.95
C PRO A 76 14.13 -2.24 -8.24
N ARG A 77 12.91 -2.49 -8.72
CA ARG A 77 12.35 -1.94 -9.96
C ARG A 77 11.47 -0.72 -9.74
N LEU A 78 11.09 -0.48 -8.49
CA LEU A 78 10.19 0.61 -8.11
C LEU A 78 10.97 1.64 -7.31
N HIS A 79 11.46 2.68 -7.96
CA HIS A 79 12.12 3.79 -7.28
C HIS A 79 11.15 4.51 -6.34
N HIS A 80 11.67 5.10 -5.26
CA HIS A 80 10.86 5.82 -4.30
C HIS A 80 10.94 7.32 -4.51
N SER A 81 9.79 7.98 -4.52
CA SER A 81 9.68 9.44 -4.45
C SER A 81 8.52 9.83 -3.57
N SER A 82 8.79 10.53 -2.47
CA SER A 82 7.75 11.13 -1.63
C SER A 82 7.04 12.31 -2.32
N TRP A 83 7.61 12.83 -3.40
CA TRP A 83 7.09 13.96 -4.17
C TRP A 83 6.25 13.56 -5.37
N TYR A 84 5.99 12.26 -5.52
CA TYR A 84 5.14 11.78 -6.59
C TYR A 84 3.70 12.32 -6.44
N ASP A 85 3.20 12.96 -7.47
CA ASP A 85 1.92 13.70 -7.47
C ASP A 85 0.66 12.85 -7.67
N ASN A 86 0.83 11.53 -7.79
CA ASN A 86 -0.24 10.56 -8.01
C ASN A 86 -1.08 10.80 -9.29
N HIS A 87 -0.48 11.29 -10.36
CA HIS A 87 -1.15 11.53 -11.64
C HIS A 87 -1.55 10.25 -12.39
N VAL A 88 -0.87 9.13 -12.13
CA VAL A 88 -1.21 7.82 -12.69
C VAL A 88 -2.31 7.16 -11.86
N PRO A 89 -3.30 6.49 -12.47
CA PRO A 89 -4.32 5.75 -11.74
C PRO A 89 -3.74 4.77 -10.73
N CYS A 90 -4.25 4.79 -9.48
CA CYS A 90 -3.72 4.02 -8.37
C CYS A 90 -4.15 2.54 -8.46
N ASN A 91 -3.64 1.84 -9.46
CA ASN A 91 -3.75 0.38 -9.64
C ASN A 91 -2.42 -0.18 -10.15
N ALA A 92 -2.19 -1.48 -9.94
CA ALA A 92 -0.90 -2.09 -10.29
C ALA A 92 -0.63 -2.10 -11.80
N TRP A 93 -1.66 -2.19 -12.64
CA TRP A 93 -1.50 -2.22 -14.08
C TRP A 93 -0.85 -0.95 -14.62
N ASP A 94 -1.41 0.20 -14.27
CA ASP A 94 -0.92 1.51 -14.73
C ASP A 94 0.37 1.92 -14.01
N LEU A 95 0.44 1.71 -12.70
CA LEU A 95 1.62 2.08 -11.90
C LEU A 95 2.86 1.27 -12.26
N LEU A 96 2.73 -0.05 -12.53
CA LEU A 96 3.86 -0.86 -12.99
C LEU A 96 4.32 -0.43 -14.39
N ALA A 97 3.39 -0.21 -15.32
CA ALA A 97 3.72 0.26 -16.65
C ALA A 97 4.49 1.59 -16.56
N TYR A 98 3.95 2.55 -15.81
CA TYR A 98 4.59 3.85 -15.60
C TYR A 98 6.00 3.72 -15.01
N SER A 99 6.16 2.94 -13.93
CA SER A 99 7.45 2.81 -13.24
C SER A 99 8.51 2.10 -14.07
N LEU A 100 8.12 1.14 -14.91
CA LEU A 100 9.04 0.42 -15.79
C LEU A 100 9.44 1.24 -17.02
N ASP A 101 8.51 2.06 -17.53
CA ASP A 101 8.75 2.96 -18.66
C ASP A 101 9.53 4.22 -18.24
N ASN A 102 9.48 4.58 -16.95
CA ASN A 102 10.13 5.78 -16.40
C ASN A 102 10.99 5.44 -15.17
N PRO A 103 12.07 4.67 -15.33
CA PRO A 103 12.87 4.17 -14.20
C PRO A 103 13.52 5.27 -13.35
N GLU A 104 13.70 6.47 -13.92
CA GLU A 104 14.24 7.64 -13.19
C GLU A 104 13.19 8.26 -12.24
N GLN A 105 11.92 7.98 -12.48
CA GLN A 105 10.84 8.61 -11.73
C GLN A 105 10.33 7.65 -10.67
N GLY A 106 10.40 8.10 -9.41
CA GLY A 106 9.91 7.31 -8.29
C GLY A 106 8.41 7.49 -8.06
N ILE A 107 7.82 6.48 -7.44
CA ILE A 107 6.46 6.50 -6.89
C ILE A 107 6.51 6.41 -5.37
N ASN A 108 5.46 6.87 -4.68
CA ASN A 108 5.43 6.91 -3.22
C ASN A 108 5.09 5.55 -2.58
N CYS A 109 5.14 5.49 -1.24
CA CYS A 109 4.89 4.27 -0.48
C CYS A 109 3.48 3.71 -0.72
N LEU A 110 2.47 4.57 -0.87
CA LEU A 110 1.08 4.20 -1.16
C LEU A 110 0.99 3.40 -2.47
N ASN A 111 1.64 3.88 -3.52
CA ASN A 111 1.62 3.24 -4.84
C ASN A 111 2.42 1.94 -4.86
N LYS A 112 3.57 1.90 -4.20
CA LYS A 112 4.36 0.67 -4.04
C LYS A 112 3.57 -0.41 -3.30
N ALA A 113 2.92 -0.05 -2.19
CA ALA A 113 2.09 -0.97 -1.44
C ALA A 113 0.89 -1.47 -2.26
N LYS A 114 0.29 -0.60 -3.07
CA LYS A 114 -0.81 -0.98 -3.99
C LYS A 114 -0.36 -1.99 -5.04
N ILE A 115 0.79 -1.76 -5.67
CA ILE A 115 1.37 -2.68 -6.65
C ILE A 115 1.59 -4.06 -6.02
N LEU A 116 2.27 -4.13 -4.88
CA LEU A 116 2.55 -5.41 -4.23
C LEU A 116 1.27 -6.13 -3.82
N ALA A 117 0.29 -5.41 -3.24
CA ALA A 117 -0.98 -6.00 -2.84
C ALA A 117 -1.72 -6.61 -4.05
N GLU A 118 -1.84 -5.89 -5.16
CA GLU A 118 -2.53 -6.40 -6.35
C GLU A 118 -1.75 -7.51 -7.05
N CYS A 119 -0.42 -7.47 -7.06
CA CYS A 119 0.38 -8.60 -7.55
C CYS A 119 0.20 -9.86 -6.69
N CYS A 120 0.07 -9.72 -5.37
CA CYS A 120 -0.27 -10.84 -4.48
C CYS A 120 -1.67 -11.37 -4.79
N LEU A 121 -2.68 -10.50 -4.91
CA LEU A 121 -4.05 -10.89 -5.26
C LEU A 121 -4.10 -11.59 -6.62
N ALA A 122 -3.34 -11.12 -7.60
CA ALA A 122 -3.28 -11.70 -8.93
C ALA A 122 -2.77 -13.15 -8.94
N VAL A 123 -1.99 -13.55 -7.95
CA VAL A 123 -1.52 -14.94 -7.78
C VAL A 123 -2.25 -15.70 -6.66
N GLY A 124 -3.43 -15.22 -6.25
CA GLY A 124 -4.30 -15.88 -5.28
C GLY A 124 -3.88 -15.73 -3.82
N ILE A 125 -3.02 -14.78 -3.50
CA ILE A 125 -2.59 -14.49 -2.13
C ILE A 125 -3.40 -13.31 -1.60
N SER A 126 -4.14 -13.51 -0.51
CA SER A 126 -4.91 -12.44 0.15
C SER A 126 -3.98 -11.35 0.66
N ALA A 127 -4.17 -10.14 0.17
CA ALA A 127 -3.34 -8.99 0.54
C ALA A 127 -4.15 -7.69 0.51
N ARG A 128 -3.75 -6.73 1.31
CA ARG A 128 -4.33 -5.38 1.32
C ARG A 128 -3.28 -4.32 1.60
N ARG A 129 -3.60 -3.11 1.26
CA ARG A 129 -2.84 -1.93 1.64
C ARG A 129 -3.27 -1.49 3.04
N VAL A 130 -2.30 -1.16 3.89
CA VAL A 130 -2.52 -0.65 5.25
C VAL A 130 -1.75 0.65 5.43
N SER A 131 -2.43 1.68 5.92
CA SER A 131 -1.82 2.94 6.31
C SER A 131 -1.34 2.86 7.75
N ILE A 132 -0.08 3.15 7.97
CA ILE A 132 0.53 3.28 9.29
C ILE A 132 0.57 4.78 9.61
N MET A 133 -0.19 5.16 10.62
CA MET A 133 -0.26 6.54 11.08
C MET A 133 0.69 6.75 12.25
N PRO A 134 1.23 7.96 12.44
CA PRO A 134 2.07 8.27 13.58
C PRO A 134 1.28 8.19 14.89
N TYR A 135 1.97 7.89 15.98
CA TYR A 135 1.36 7.86 17.31
C TYR A 135 0.92 9.25 17.78
N SER A 136 1.70 10.27 17.44
CA SER A 136 1.41 11.65 17.80
C SER A 136 0.48 12.31 16.78
N PRO A 137 -0.60 12.98 17.20
CA PRO A 137 -1.46 13.76 16.28
C PRO A 137 -0.77 14.98 15.69
N TYR A 138 0.43 15.32 16.17
CA TYR A 138 1.26 16.44 15.69
C TYR A 138 2.32 16.00 14.69
N ASP A 139 2.42 14.71 14.43
CA ASP A 139 3.31 14.14 13.45
C ASP A 139 2.52 13.88 12.16
N PHE A 140 3.01 14.36 11.02
CA PHE A 140 2.37 14.19 9.71
C PHE A 140 2.95 13.04 8.90
N ASP A 141 4.02 12.43 9.40
CA ASP A 141 4.60 11.31 8.72
C ASP A 141 3.63 10.13 8.74
N ASN A 142 3.34 9.63 7.57
CA ASN A 142 2.57 8.40 7.41
C ASN A 142 3.34 7.45 6.50
N HIS A 143 3.08 6.19 6.64
CA HIS A 143 3.64 5.18 5.76
C HIS A 143 2.56 4.20 5.34
N VAL A 144 2.69 3.66 4.13
CA VAL A 144 1.76 2.66 3.62
C VAL A 144 2.51 1.39 3.30
N VAL A 145 2.00 0.28 3.81
CA VAL A 145 2.59 -1.05 3.64
C VAL A 145 1.58 -2.02 3.04
N THR A 146 2.09 -3.14 2.56
CA THR A 146 1.25 -4.27 2.16
C THR A 146 1.17 -5.26 3.30
N GLU A 147 -0.04 -5.59 3.70
CA GLU A 147 -0.34 -6.70 4.60
C GLU A 147 -0.73 -7.92 3.79
N VAL A 148 -0.12 -9.06 4.11
CA VAL A 148 -0.43 -10.35 3.48
C VAL A 148 -1.05 -11.28 4.51
N TRP A 149 -2.16 -11.90 4.16
CA TRP A 149 -2.85 -12.84 5.02
C TRP A 149 -2.33 -14.25 4.80
N LEU A 150 -1.84 -14.87 5.86
CA LEU A 150 -1.33 -16.25 5.82
C LEU A 150 -2.33 -17.17 6.52
N CYS A 151 -2.85 -18.15 5.80
CA CYS A 151 -3.92 -19.06 6.27
C CYS A 151 -3.66 -19.81 7.58
N ALA A 152 -2.44 -19.81 8.10
CA ALA A 152 -2.09 -20.53 9.34
C ALA A 152 -1.51 -19.64 10.45
N VAL A 153 -1.35 -18.33 10.21
CA VAL A 153 -0.65 -17.42 11.14
C VAL A 153 -1.25 -16.02 11.03
N ARG A 154 -1.06 -15.20 12.04
CA ARG A 154 -1.47 -13.79 12.04
C ARG A 154 -0.96 -13.01 10.82
N PRO A 155 -1.63 -11.93 10.40
CA PRO A 155 -1.22 -11.14 9.24
C PRO A 155 0.23 -10.69 9.35
N LEU A 156 0.96 -10.77 8.25
CA LEU A 156 2.35 -10.32 8.15
C LEU A 156 2.42 -9.05 7.30
N PHE A 157 3.12 -8.06 7.79
CA PHE A 157 3.35 -6.80 7.07
C PHE A 157 4.59 -6.90 6.19
N CYS A 158 4.42 -6.66 4.88
CA CYS A 158 5.53 -6.53 3.94
C CYS A 158 5.73 -5.06 3.59
N CYS A 159 6.90 -4.51 3.92
CA CYS A 159 7.28 -3.14 3.58
C CYS A 159 8.31 -3.16 2.44
N MET A 160 8.03 -2.43 1.36
CA MET A 160 9.01 -2.08 0.35
C MET A 160 9.59 -0.70 0.71
N LYS A 161 10.83 -0.67 1.16
CA LYS A 161 11.60 0.56 1.34
C LYS A 161 12.12 1.09 0.00
#